data_8096d2e3b33de359261f51b6874dcfe7
#
_entry.id   8096d2e3b33de359261f51b6874dcfe7
#
_cell.length_a   1.000
_cell.length_b   1.000
_cell.length_c   1.000
_cell.angle_alpha   90.00
_cell.angle_beta   90.00
_cell.angle_gamma   90.00
#
_symmetry.space_group_name_H-M   'P 1'
#
loop_
_entity.id
_entity.type
_entity.pdbx_description
1 polymer ?
#
loop_
_entity_poly.entity_id
_entity_poly.type
_entity_poly.pdbx_seq_one_letter_code
_entity_poly.pdbx_strand_id
1 'polypeptide(L)'
;MPRDEILSIIDLAVVMNLPKKADTAGDMYIVTGFNGLHTAFHVHGVAGIHRISWKEILKPDSTVNSGDNSMATGIVKIDGKLIIILDFEEIVAGINPETGLKASSVDHLTGRKRNDTPILIAEDSILLSKMIVNCLSEAGYVNVTATNNGQECWDRLCDYYK
;
A
#
# COMPACT_ATOMS: atom_id res chain seq x y z
N MET A 1 6.93 -21.27 -0.81
CA MET A 1 7.26 -20.49 -2.00
C MET A 1 6.56 -21.14 -3.18
N PRO A 2 5.76 -20.41 -3.93
CA PRO A 2 5.23 -20.91 -5.19
C PRO A 2 6.42 -21.23 -6.11
N ARG A 3 6.48 -22.46 -6.61
CA ARG A 3 7.43 -22.85 -7.63
C ARG A 3 6.80 -22.48 -8.96
N ASP A 4 7.57 -21.85 -9.85
CA ASP A 4 7.16 -21.49 -11.22
C ASP A 4 6.23 -20.25 -11.34
N GLU A 5 6.23 -19.34 -10.37
CA GLU A 5 5.58 -18.02 -10.51
C GLU A 5 6.58 -16.95 -10.93
N ILE A 6 6.15 -16.07 -11.84
CA ILE A 6 6.90 -14.86 -12.20
C ILE A 6 6.62 -13.80 -11.13
N LEU A 7 7.67 -13.33 -10.46
CA LEU A 7 7.58 -12.28 -9.45
C LEU A 7 8.01 -10.93 -10.04
N SER A 8 7.24 -9.89 -9.76
CA SER A 8 7.69 -8.52 -10.00
C SER A 8 8.80 -8.18 -9.01
N ILE A 9 9.90 -7.60 -9.49
CA ILE A 9 11.02 -7.16 -8.65
C ILE A 9 10.98 -5.64 -8.54
N ILE A 10 10.98 -5.13 -7.32
CA ILE A 10 11.06 -3.72 -6.98
C ILE A 10 12.39 -3.43 -6.30
N ASP A 11 13.18 -2.54 -6.87
CA ASP A 11 14.43 -2.08 -6.26
C ASP A 11 14.13 -0.94 -5.28
N LEU A 12 14.22 -1.24 -3.97
CA LEU A 12 13.93 -0.25 -2.92
C LEU A 12 14.88 0.95 -2.96
N ALA A 13 16.13 0.76 -3.35
CA ALA A 13 17.08 1.88 -3.45
C ALA A 13 16.65 2.87 -4.54
N VAL A 14 16.14 2.37 -5.65
CA VAL A 14 15.62 3.21 -6.74
C VAL A 14 14.35 3.93 -6.31
N VAL A 15 13.41 3.23 -5.69
CA VAL A 15 12.15 3.81 -5.20
C VAL A 15 12.40 4.92 -4.18
N MET A 16 13.36 4.72 -3.28
CA MET A 16 13.74 5.69 -2.25
C MET A 16 14.75 6.75 -2.75
N ASN A 17 15.07 6.76 -4.03
CA ASN A 17 16.05 7.68 -4.63
C ASN A 17 17.40 7.68 -3.89
N LEU A 18 17.85 6.50 -3.47
CA LEU A 18 19.15 6.31 -2.83
C LEU A 18 20.25 6.13 -3.88
N PRO A 19 21.50 6.51 -3.56
CA PRO A 19 22.61 6.29 -4.47
C PRO A 19 22.83 4.79 -4.70
N LYS A 20 23.12 4.43 -5.96
CA LYS A 20 23.45 3.04 -6.31
C LYS A 20 24.70 2.58 -5.58
N LYS A 21 24.64 1.40 -4.98
CA LYS A 21 25.77 0.73 -4.38
C LYS A 21 26.61 0.08 -5.48
N ALA A 22 27.92 0.25 -5.43
CA ALA A 22 28.84 -0.32 -6.43
C ALA A 22 29.05 -1.84 -6.22
N ASP A 23 28.95 -2.32 -4.97
CA ASP A 23 29.14 -3.72 -4.58
C ASP A 23 27.76 -4.34 -4.30
N THR A 24 27.40 -5.36 -5.05
CA THR A 24 26.15 -6.12 -4.96
C THR A 24 26.29 -7.47 -4.24
N ALA A 25 27.48 -7.77 -3.68
CA ALA A 25 27.77 -9.07 -3.08
C ALA A 25 26.91 -9.42 -1.86
N GLY A 26 26.23 -8.43 -1.26
CA GLY A 26 25.33 -8.64 -0.12
C GLY A 26 23.84 -8.44 -0.45
N ASP A 27 23.51 -8.27 -1.71
CA ASP A 27 22.15 -7.97 -2.13
C ASP A 27 21.22 -9.17 -1.93
N MET A 28 20.02 -8.90 -1.48
CA MET A 28 19.01 -9.89 -1.15
C MET A 28 17.64 -9.49 -1.70
N TYR A 29 16.74 -10.47 -1.77
CA TYR A 29 15.36 -10.27 -2.16
C TYR A 29 14.44 -10.65 -1.02
N ILE A 30 13.59 -9.71 -0.60
CA ILE A 30 12.52 -9.94 0.36
C ILE A 30 11.24 -10.22 -0.42
N VAL A 31 10.74 -11.44 -0.35
CA VAL A 31 9.48 -11.81 -1.01
C VAL A 31 8.34 -11.56 -0.06
N THR A 32 7.37 -10.77 -0.51
CA THR A 32 6.16 -10.42 0.23
C THR A 32 4.92 -10.88 -0.53
N GLY A 33 3.85 -11.14 0.21
CA GLY A 33 2.54 -11.43 -0.35
C GLY A 33 1.48 -10.54 0.30
N PHE A 34 0.89 -9.66 -0.49
CA PHE A 34 -0.20 -8.79 -0.08
C PHE A 34 -1.42 -9.09 -0.95
N ASN A 35 -2.53 -9.47 -0.33
CA ASN A 35 -3.80 -9.71 -1.05
C ASN A 35 -3.69 -10.62 -2.28
N GLY A 36 -2.85 -11.67 -2.19
CA GLY A 36 -2.62 -12.61 -3.28
C GLY A 36 -1.60 -12.14 -4.34
N LEU A 37 -1.07 -10.92 -4.22
CA LEU A 37 0.02 -10.44 -5.07
C LEU A 37 1.36 -10.77 -4.41
N HIS A 38 2.23 -11.46 -5.14
CA HIS A 38 3.59 -11.75 -4.72
C HIS A 38 4.56 -10.76 -5.39
N THR A 39 5.37 -10.09 -4.57
CA THR A 39 6.37 -9.12 -5.02
C THR A 39 7.68 -9.36 -4.31
N ALA A 40 8.79 -9.26 -5.04
CA ALA A 40 10.13 -9.33 -4.48
C ALA A 40 10.74 -7.92 -4.39
N PHE A 41 11.19 -7.54 -3.20
CA PHE A 41 11.90 -6.29 -2.99
C PHE A 41 13.41 -6.54 -2.96
N HIS A 42 14.14 -5.94 -3.87
CA HIS A 42 15.58 -5.93 -3.88
C HIS A 42 16.11 -4.98 -2.82
N VAL A 43 16.98 -5.48 -1.93
CA VAL A 43 17.60 -4.73 -0.83
C VAL A 43 19.10 -5.00 -0.78
N HIS A 44 19.88 -4.02 -0.30
CA HIS A 44 21.34 -4.12 -0.20
C HIS A 44 21.82 -5.02 0.94
N GLY A 45 20.93 -5.58 1.73
CA GLY A 45 21.23 -6.51 2.80
C GLY A 45 20.18 -6.50 3.90
N VAL A 46 20.26 -7.46 4.80
CA VAL A 46 19.40 -7.62 5.97
C VAL A 46 20.28 -7.60 7.21
N ALA A 47 20.08 -6.63 8.09
CA ALA A 47 20.86 -6.47 9.32
C ALA A 47 20.38 -7.42 10.44
N GLY A 48 19.11 -7.75 10.47
CA GLY A 48 18.53 -8.63 11.48
C GLY A 48 17.01 -8.47 11.62
N ILE A 49 16.47 -9.16 12.61
CA ILE A 49 15.04 -9.09 12.98
C ILE A 49 14.96 -8.48 14.38
N HIS A 50 14.19 -7.41 14.51
CA HIS A 50 13.95 -6.73 15.77
C HIS A 50 12.47 -6.84 16.16
N ARG A 51 12.23 -7.06 17.45
CA ARG A 51 10.89 -6.95 18.02
C ARG A 51 10.68 -5.52 18.49
N ILE A 52 9.64 -4.89 18.00
CA ILE A 52 9.32 -3.48 18.27
C ILE A 52 7.90 -3.44 18.87
N SER A 53 7.73 -2.67 19.93
CA SER A 53 6.41 -2.38 20.48
C SER A 53 5.75 -1.23 19.71
N TRP A 54 4.45 -1.30 19.48
CA TRP A 54 3.68 -0.20 18.88
C TRP A 54 3.86 1.14 19.60
N LYS A 55 4.16 1.11 20.89
CA LYS A 55 4.41 2.31 21.71
C LYS A 55 5.73 3.01 21.37
N GLU A 56 6.66 2.31 20.74
CA GLU A 56 7.98 2.81 20.37
C GLU A 56 7.99 3.40 18.96
N ILE A 57 6.91 3.17 18.20
CA ILE A 57 6.77 3.67 16.83
C ILE A 57 6.22 5.09 16.89
N LEU A 58 7.03 6.02 16.42
CA LEU A 58 6.65 7.42 16.27
C LEU A 58 6.03 7.65 14.89
N LYS A 59 4.99 8.45 14.82
CA LYS A 59 4.44 8.88 13.53
C LYS A 59 5.47 9.75 12.81
N PRO A 60 5.69 9.55 11.50
CA PRO A 60 6.58 10.43 10.75
C PRO A 60 5.99 11.84 10.70
N ASP A 61 6.85 12.84 10.90
CA ASP A 61 6.51 14.25 10.68
C ASP A 61 6.22 14.50 9.20
N SER A 62 5.51 15.62 8.89
CA SER A 62 5.28 16.09 7.53
C SER A 62 6.57 16.36 6.74
N THR A 63 7.71 16.51 7.40
CA THR A 63 9.03 16.68 6.78
C THR A 63 9.61 15.36 6.22
N VAL A 64 9.23 14.22 6.79
CA VAL A 64 9.64 12.89 6.29
C VAL A 64 8.67 12.41 5.19
N ASN A 65 7.45 12.88 5.24
CA ASN A 65 6.37 12.56 4.31
C ASN A 65 6.06 13.73 3.35
N SER A 66 7.06 14.52 2.99
CA SER A 66 6.88 15.63 2.04
C SER A 66 6.73 15.10 0.61
N GLY A 67 5.49 14.89 0.19
CA GLY A 67 5.09 14.46 -1.14
C GLY A 67 3.81 13.63 -1.14
N ASP A 68 3.19 13.47 -2.30
CA ASP A 68 1.97 12.66 -2.50
C ASP A 68 2.16 11.15 -2.23
N ASN A 69 3.39 10.69 -1.97
CA ASN A 69 3.74 9.30 -1.71
C ASN A 69 4.37 9.16 -0.31
N SER A 70 3.54 9.02 0.69
CA SER A 70 3.98 8.70 2.05
C SER A 70 4.38 7.23 2.16
N MET A 71 5.64 6.90 1.84
CA MET A 71 6.17 5.53 1.90
C MET A 71 6.53 5.08 3.32
N ALA A 72 6.45 5.97 4.31
CA ALA A 72 6.82 5.69 5.69
C ALA A 72 5.60 5.60 6.60
N THR A 73 5.40 4.47 7.27
CA THR A 73 4.35 4.28 8.29
C THR A 73 4.78 4.72 9.68
N GLY A 74 6.09 4.74 9.95
CA GLY A 74 6.60 5.07 11.26
C GLY A 74 8.12 5.25 11.31
N ILE A 75 8.58 5.73 12.46
CA ILE A 75 9.99 5.84 12.80
C ILE A 75 10.21 5.19 14.16
N VAL A 76 11.24 4.39 14.30
CA VAL A 76 11.65 3.78 15.57
C VAL A 76 13.13 3.99 15.82
N LYS A 77 13.53 4.08 17.08
CA LYS A 77 14.93 4.18 17.47
C LYS A 77 15.45 2.83 17.97
N ILE A 78 16.43 2.25 17.27
CA ILE A 78 17.07 0.99 17.63
C ILE A 78 18.57 1.24 17.75
N ASP A 79 19.17 0.90 18.90
CA ASP A 79 20.61 1.05 19.17
C ASP A 79 21.16 2.47 18.86
N GLY A 80 20.35 3.49 19.18
CA GLY A 80 20.71 4.89 18.93
C GLY A 80 20.50 5.38 17.49
N LYS A 81 20.12 4.50 16.55
CA LYS A 81 19.85 4.82 15.16
C LYS A 81 18.34 4.99 14.92
N LEU A 82 17.98 5.93 14.07
CA LEU A 82 16.61 6.09 13.60
C LEU A 82 16.39 5.13 12.41
N ILE A 83 15.36 4.31 12.53
CA ILE A 83 14.94 3.35 11.51
C ILE A 83 13.57 3.77 11.01
N ILE A 84 13.44 3.92 9.71
CA ILE A 84 12.17 4.23 9.05
C ILE A 84 11.45 2.91 8.76
N ILE A 85 10.20 2.82 9.15
CA ILE A 85 9.31 1.71 8.83
C ILE A 85 8.62 2.04 7.52
N LEU A 86 8.84 1.23 6.50
CA LEU A 86 8.29 1.42 5.16
C LEU A 86 6.94 0.73 5.01
N ASP A 87 6.06 1.37 4.26
CA ASP A 87 4.81 0.79 3.78
C ASP A 87 5.04 0.12 2.41
N PHE A 88 5.19 -1.19 2.41
CA PHE A 88 5.42 -1.94 1.17
C PHE A 88 4.17 -1.98 0.28
N GLU A 89 2.97 -1.93 0.86
CA GLU A 89 1.73 -1.85 0.09
C GLU A 89 1.62 -0.52 -0.65
N GLU A 90 1.92 0.58 0.04
CA GLU A 90 1.92 1.92 -0.58
C GLU A 90 2.98 2.02 -1.69
N ILE A 91 4.17 1.42 -1.49
CA ILE A 91 5.21 1.37 -2.52
C ILE A 91 4.71 0.63 -3.76
N VAL A 92 4.10 -0.55 -3.59
CA VAL A 92 3.54 -1.33 -4.72
C VAL A 92 2.42 -0.56 -5.41
N ALA A 93 1.50 0.04 -4.65
CA ALA A 93 0.40 0.84 -5.18
C ALA A 93 0.87 2.07 -5.98
N GLY A 94 1.95 2.71 -5.51
CA GLY A 94 2.54 3.87 -6.20
C GLY A 94 3.22 3.52 -7.53
N ILE A 95 3.83 2.31 -7.64
CA ILE A 95 4.52 1.88 -8.86
C ILE A 95 3.54 1.35 -9.90
N ASN A 96 2.54 0.59 -9.49
CA ASN A 96 1.60 -0.03 -10.40
C ASN A 96 0.17 0.02 -9.83
N PRO A 97 -0.50 1.15 -10.00
CA PRO A 97 -1.89 1.30 -9.55
C PRO A 97 -2.86 0.30 -10.22
N GLU A 98 -2.45 -0.31 -11.35
CA GLU A 98 -3.27 -1.23 -12.13
C GLU A 98 -3.09 -2.72 -11.78
N THR A 99 -2.21 -3.09 -10.84
CA THR A 99 -1.97 -4.49 -10.46
C THR A 99 -3.12 -5.12 -9.66
N GLY A 100 -4.21 -4.42 -9.56
CA GLY A 100 -5.40 -4.91 -8.93
C GLY A 100 -6.43 -5.51 -9.89
N LEU A 101 -7.59 -5.80 -9.36
CA LEU A 101 -8.76 -6.26 -10.10
C LEU A 101 -8.83 -5.57 -11.45
N LYS A 102 -8.57 -6.32 -12.54
CA LYS A 102 -8.63 -5.74 -13.87
C LYS A 102 -10.05 -5.26 -14.12
N ALA A 103 -10.19 -4.01 -14.47
CA ALA A 103 -11.44 -3.44 -14.93
C ALA A 103 -12.09 -4.22 -16.08
N SER A 104 -11.29 -4.98 -16.84
CA SER A 104 -11.80 -5.92 -17.84
C SER A 104 -12.83 -6.92 -17.30
N SER A 105 -12.87 -7.15 -15.99
CA SER A 105 -13.91 -7.97 -15.35
C SER A 105 -15.26 -7.24 -15.21
N VAL A 106 -15.28 -5.92 -15.39
CA VAL A 106 -16.50 -5.07 -15.28
C VAL A 106 -17.04 -4.60 -16.63
N ASP A 107 -16.36 -4.88 -17.73
CA ASP A 107 -16.80 -4.47 -19.08
C ASP A 107 -18.24 -4.92 -19.41
N HIS A 108 -18.65 -6.09 -18.91
CA HIS A 108 -20.03 -6.58 -19.07
C HIS A 108 -21.06 -5.80 -18.22
N LEU A 109 -20.60 -4.94 -17.31
CA LEU A 109 -21.46 -4.07 -16.48
C LEU A 109 -21.63 -2.67 -17.08
N THR A 110 -20.91 -2.33 -18.14
CA THR A 110 -21.03 -1.05 -18.83
C THR A 110 -22.43 -0.89 -19.42
N GLY A 111 -22.95 0.33 -19.38
CA GLY A 111 -24.31 0.64 -19.90
C GLY A 111 -25.45 0.40 -18.91
N ARG A 112 -25.24 -0.15 -17.73
CA ARG A 112 -26.27 -0.20 -16.68
C ARG A 112 -26.50 1.21 -16.13
N LYS A 113 -27.75 1.59 -15.95
CA LYS A 113 -28.08 2.81 -15.19
C LYS A 113 -27.59 2.64 -13.76
N ARG A 114 -26.74 3.56 -13.31
CA ARG A 114 -26.31 3.68 -11.93
C ARG A 114 -27.12 4.78 -11.25
N ASN A 115 -27.36 4.63 -9.97
CA ASN A 115 -27.93 5.69 -9.16
C ASN A 115 -26.78 6.37 -8.37
N ASP A 116 -27.04 7.54 -7.84
CA ASP A 116 -26.09 8.30 -7.03
C ASP A 116 -26.06 7.82 -5.58
N THR A 117 -26.46 6.56 -5.32
CA THR A 117 -26.43 5.98 -3.97
C THR A 117 -25.03 6.05 -3.42
N PRO A 118 -24.83 6.64 -2.25
CA PRO A 118 -23.51 6.68 -1.63
C PRO A 118 -23.05 5.28 -1.24
N ILE A 119 -21.82 4.98 -1.58
CA ILE A 119 -21.13 3.72 -1.22
C ILE A 119 -20.04 4.07 -0.22
N LEU A 120 -20.06 3.43 0.94
CA LEU A 120 -19.06 3.55 1.97
C LEU A 120 -18.25 2.26 2.04
N ILE A 121 -16.93 2.37 1.99
CA ILE A 121 -15.98 1.24 2.01
C ILE A 121 -15.14 1.36 3.27
N ALA A 122 -14.95 0.25 3.98
CA ALA A 122 -13.98 0.12 5.06
C ALA A 122 -12.92 -0.91 4.64
N GLU A 123 -11.71 -0.44 4.34
CA GLU A 123 -10.60 -1.30 3.92
C GLU A 123 -9.29 -0.73 4.48
N ASP A 124 -8.55 -1.55 5.22
CA ASP A 124 -7.30 -1.17 5.85
C ASP A 124 -6.09 -1.32 4.92
N SER A 125 -6.19 -2.15 3.89
CA SER A 125 -5.19 -2.23 2.84
C SER A 125 -5.35 -1.08 1.85
N ILE A 126 -4.39 -0.17 1.80
CA ILE A 126 -4.37 0.96 0.88
C ILE A 126 -4.44 0.49 -0.58
N LEU A 127 -3.73 -0.59 -0.91
CA LEU A 127 -3.75 -1.15 -2.25
C LEU A 127 -5.14 -1.65 -2.62
N LEU A 128 -5.76 -2.47 -1.77
CA LEU A 128 -7.08 -3.03 -2.02
C LEU A 128 -8.15 -1.94 -2.05
N SER A 129 -8.07 -0.96 -1.15
CA SER A 129 -8.97 0.20 -1.14
C SER A 129 -8.95 0.96 -2.47
N LYS A 130 -7.74 1.30 -2.98
CA LYS A 130 -7.59 1.95 -4.30
C LYS A 130 -8.16 1.11 -5.43
N MET A 131 -7.93 -0.20 -5.40
CA MET A 131 -8.46 -1.14 -6.40
C MET A 131 -9.98 -1.18 -6.41
N ILE A 132 -10.60 -1.28 -5.24
CA ILE A 132 -12.07 -1.29 -5.11
C ILE A 132 -12.66 0.01 -5.63
N VAL A 133 -12.09 1.17 -5.22
CA VAL A 133 -12.54 2.49 -5.68
C VAL A 133 -12.45 2.60 -7.21
N ASN A 134 -11.33 2.18 -7.79
CA ASN A 134 -11.14 2.21 -9.24
C ASN A 134 -12.16 1.32 -9.97
N CYS A 135 -12.35 0.08 -9.52
CA CYS A 135 -13.34 -0.82 -10.10
C CYS A 135 -14.77 -0.26 -10.02
N LEU A 136 -15.13 0.35 -8.90
CA LEU A 136 -16.44 0.98 -8.74
C LEU A 136 -16.59 2.19 -9.66
N SER A 137 -15.55 3.02 -9.78
CA SER A 137 -15.53 4.17 -10.68
C SER A 137 -15.70 3.74 -12.14
N GLU A 138 -14.98 2.73 -12.59
CA GLU A 138 -15.09 2.19 -13.95
C GLU A 138 -16.45 1.51 -14.18
N ALA A 139 -17.02 0.90 -13.15
CA ALA A 139 -18.39 0.40 -13.19
C ALA A 139 -19.46 1.52 -13.19
N GLY A 140 -19.05 2.80 -13.11
CA GLY A 140 -19.92 3.97 -13.19
C GLY A 140 -20.51 4.45 -11.86
N TYR A 141 -19.95 4.00 -10.72
CA TYR A 141 -20.33 4.52 -9.40
C TYR A 141 -19.45 5.72 -9.05
N VAL A 142 -20.06 6.90 -8.91
CA VAL A 142 -19.32 8.16 -8.71
C VAL A 142 -19.33 8.65 -7.26
N ASN A 143 -20.24 8.13 -6.43
CA ASN A 143 -20.40 8.56 -5.05
C ASN A 143 -19.81 7.49 -4.09
N VAL A 144 -18.50 7.34 -4.13
CA VAL A 144 -17.76 6.34 -3.34
C VAL A 144 -16.89 7.04 -2.31
N THR A 145 -17.02 6.66 -1.05
CA THR A 145 -16.18 7.12 0.04
C THR A 145 -15.45 5.92 0.64
N ALA A 146 -14.12 5.97 0.67
CA ALA A 146 -13.29 4.98 1.32
C ALA A 146 -12.81 5.47 2.69
N THR A 147 -12.74 4.56 3.65
CA THR A 147 -12.18 4.77 4.98
C THR A 147 -11.11 3.72 5.25
N ASN A 148 -10.11 4.07 6.07
CA ASN A 148 -8.93 3.23 6.28
C ASN A 148 -9.11 2.18 7.39
N ASN A 149 -10.24 2.21 8.09
CA ASN A 149 -10.55 1.24 9.15
C ASN A 149 -12.04 1.27 9.49
N GLY A 150 -12.46 0.25 10.22
CA GLY A 150 -13.85 0.09 10.62
C GLY A 150 -14.37 1.20 11.55
N GLN A 151 -13.51 1.81 12.38
CA GLN A 151 -13.91 2.90 13.27
C GLN A 151 -14.26 4.17 12.48
N GLU A 152 -13.41 4.56 11.54
CA GLU A 152 -13.71 5.70 10.65
C GLU A 152 -15.00 5.48 9.85
N CYS A 153 -15.20 4.23 9.38
CA CYS A 153 -16.42 3.86 8.67
C CYS A 153 -17.65 4.02 9.56
N TRP A 154 -17.58 3.53 10.78
CA TRP A 154 -18.66 3.63 11.76
C TRP A 154 -18.98 5.08 12.12
N ASP A 155 -17.97 5.89 12.38
CA ASP A 155 -18.15 7.31 12.72
C ASP A 155 -18.83 8.07 11.58
N ARG A 156 -18.42 7.83 10.31
CA ARG A 156 -19.09 8.42 9.15
C ARG A 156 -20.53 7.95 8.99
N LEU A 157 -20.79 6.67 9.24
CA LEU A 157 -22.13 6.11 9.19
C LEU A 157 -23.05 6.75 10.24
N CYS A 158 -22.55 6.93 11.47
CA CYS A 158 -23.27 7.60 12.55
C CYS A 158 -23.57 9.07 12.21
N ASP A 159 -22.66 9.77 11.55
CA ASP A 159 -22.87 11.16 11.14
C ASP A 159 -23.91 11.30 10.02
N TYR A 160 -24.00 10.30 9.16
CA TYR A 160 -24.98 10.27 8.07
C TYR A 160 -26.44 10.10 8.59
N TYR A 161 -26.61 9.46 9.75
CA TYR A 161 -27.93 9.19 10.34
C TYR A 161 -28.36 10.20 11.42
N LYS A 162 -27.57 11.25 11.66
CA LYS A 162 -27.95 12.40 12.54
C LYS A 162 -28.71 13.45 11.73
#